data_7031b06e54afead7bb14cd70816ea525
#
_entry.id   7031b06e54afead7bb14cd70816ea525
#
_cell.length_a   1.000
_cell.length_b   1.000
_cell.length_c   1.000
_cell.angle_alpha   90.00
_cell.angle_beta   90.00
_cell.angle_gamma   90.00
#
_symmetry.space_group_name_H-M   'P 1'
#
loop_
_entity.id
_entity.type
_entity.pdbx_description
1 polymer ?
#
loop_
_entity_poly.entity_id
_entity_poly.type
_entity_poly.pdbx_seq_one_letter_code
_entity_poly.pdbx_strand_id
1 'polypeptide(L)'
;MVVSNIREPFFVDKPKELDNINSQNDMFCECVAMYYLWKHSNENIVGIEHYRRNFFDIFTNDLLNENAIQIYLKKYDVIMTYPNKDYIKKNLKEDLSQHITEIGFNILIESIRDLYGNDSYEWYKSYFETTTKCGFNLFITKKDIFNKYAEWFFPLMDNLKLKINLPKRSFGYISEFLLYGFFKQLQLKIKNISFLFNFNGHRRINTWGMEIEENYI
;
A
#
# COMPACT_ATOMS: atom_id res chain seq x y z
N MET A 1 3.05 12.06 -15.06
CA MET A 1 3.02 11.62 -13.66
C MET A 1 1.58 11.62 -13.20
N VAL A 2 1.02 10.45 -12.91
CA VAL A 2 -0.29 10.37 -12.27
C VAL A 2 -0.03 9.99 -10.82
N VAL A 3 0.15 11.00 -9.97
CA VAL A 3 -0.27 10.86 -8.57
C VAL A 3 -1.77 11.03 -8.63
N SER A 4 -2.52 9.93 -8.63
CA SER A 4 -3.98 10.03 -8.64
C SER A 4 -4.38 10.57 -7.27
N ASN A 5 -4.49 11.90 -7.21
CA ASN A 5 -5.17 12.58 -6.14
C ASN A 5 -6.64 12.20 -6.28
N ILE A 6 -7.08 11.15 -5.61
CA ILE A 6 -8.45 10.66 -5.65
C ILE A 6 -9.31 11.66 -4.85
N ARG A 7 -9.39 12.90 -5.33
CA ARG A 7 -10.34 13.91 -4.83
C ARG A 7 -11.72 13.76 -5.45
N GLU A 8 -11.81 13.03 -6.56
CA GLU A 8 -13.09 12.64 -7.16
C GLU A 8 -13.20 11.11 -7.16
N PRO A 9 -14.40 10.56 -7.10
CA PRO A 9 -14.57 9.11 -7.19
C PRO A 9 -14.11 8.67 -8.59
N PHE A 10 -12.82 8.39 -8.72
CA PHE A 10 -12.13 7.97 -9.93
C PHE A 10 -12.79 6.74 -10.61
N PHE A 11 -13.80 6.16 -9.95
CA PHE A 11 -14.32 4.84 -10.25
C PHE A 11 -15.74 4.80 -10.80
N VAL A 12 -16.50 5.89 -10.72
CA VAL A 12 -17.94 5.81 -11.04
C VAL A 12 -18.21 5.88 -12.53
N ASP A 13 -17.33 6.52 -13.32
CA ASP A 13 -17.62 6.84 -14.72
C ASP A 13 -16.53 6.48 -15.75
N LYS A 14 -15.62 5.57 -15.45
CA LYS A 14 -14.64 5.12 -16.44
C LYS A 14 -15.18 3.99 -17.30
N PRO A 15 -14.80 3.92 -18.59
CA PRO A 15 -15.52 3.09 -19.55
C PRO A 15 -15.58 1.64 -19.11
N LYS A 16 -16.78 1.06 -19.13
CA LYS A 16 -17.03 -0.37 -18.89
C LYS A 16 -16.25 -1.29 -19.84
N GLU A 17 -15.63 -0.72 -20.84
CA GLU A 17 -14.91 -1.39 -21.92
C GLU A 17 -13.44 -1.69 -21.58
N LEU A 18 -12.86 -1.07 -20.54
CA LEU A 18 -11.48 -1.33 -20.13
C LEU A 18 -11.43 -2.46 -19.10
N ASP A 19 -10.39 -3.30 -19.20
CA ASP A 19 -10.09 -4.34 -18.20
C ASP A 19 -9.97 -3.70 -16.80
N ASN A 20 -10.91 -4.06 -15.92
CA ASN A 20 -11.00 -3.49 -14.58
C ASN A 20 -11.65 -4.48 -13.59
N ILE A 21 -11.45 -4.21 -12.30
CA ILE A 21 -12.06 -4.95 -11.19
C ILE A 21 -13.02 -4.08 -10.36
N ASN A 22 -13.64 -3.06 -10.95
CA ASN A 22 -14.52 -2.10 -10.25
C ASN A 22 -15.67 -2.78 -9.51
N SER A 23 -16.24 -3.84 -10.08
CA SER A 23 -17.30 -4.63 -9.45
C SER A 23 -16.87 -5.35 -8.17
N GLN A 24 -15.56 -5.45 -7.91
CA GLN A 24 -14.98 -6.09 -6.73
C GLN A 24 -14.47 -5.07 -5.69
N ASN A 25 -14.89 -3.80 -5.80
CA ASN A 25 -14.43 -2.73 -4.90
C ASN A 25 -14.75 -3.00 -3.42
N ASP A 26 -15.80 -3.74 -3.11
CA ASP A 26 -16.14 -4.13 -1.75
C ASP A 26 -15.11 -5.08 -1.10
N MET A 27 -14.32 -5.77 -1.91
CA MET A 27 -13.21 -6.63 -1.46
C MET A 27 -11.85 -5.95 -1.58
N PHE A 28 -11.60 -5.25 -2.71
CA PHE A 28 -10.29 -4.72 -3.08
C PHE A 28 -10.03 -3.30 -2.61
N CYS A 29 -11.07 -2.49 -2.30
CA CYS A 29 -10.92 -1.09 -1.89
C CYS A 29 -10.03 -0.29 -2.85
N GLU A 30 -9.00 0.40 -2.36
CA GLU A 30 -8.04 1.17 -3.14
C GLU A 30 -7.20 0.33 -4.11
N CYS A 31 -7.12 -0.99 -3.92
CA CYS A 31 -6.44 -1.88 -4.87
C CYS A 31 -7.12 -1.91 -6.26
N VAL A 32 -8.39 -1.48 -6.36
CA VAL A 32 -9.04 -1.25 -7.66
C VAL A 32 -8.28 -0.19 -8.45
N ALA A 33 -7.83 0.89 -7.78
CA ALA A 33 -6.99 1.91 -8.42
C ALA A 33 -5.61 1.36 -8.81
N MET A 34 -5.01 0.50 -7.97
CA MET A 34 -3.75 -0.16 -8.32
C MET A 34 -3.91 -1.03 -9.57
N TYR A 35 -5.01 -1.79 -9.67
CA TYR A 35 -5.29 -2.60 -10.86
C TYR A 35 -5.39 -1.74 -12.12
N TYR A 36 -6.12 -0.64 -12.04
CA TYR A 36 -6.24 0.30 -13.15
C TYR A 36 -4.90 0.90 -13.57
N LEU A 37 -4.08 1.36 -12.62
CA LEU A 37 -2.74 1.87 -12.88
C LEU A 37 -1.83 0.79 -13.52
N TRP A 38 -1.94 -0.46 -13.06
CA TRP A 38 -1.19 -1.57 -13.63
C TRP A 38 -1.52 -1.79 -15.10
N LYS A 39 -2.81 -1.89 -15.42
CA LYS A 39 -3.28 -2.24 -16.76
C LYS A 39 -3.22 -1.10 -17.78
N HIS A 40 -3.39 0.15 -17.33
CA HIS A 40 -3.69 1.25 -18.26
C HIS A 40 -2.77 2.46 -18.14
N SER A 41 -1.95 2.59 -17.10
CA SER A 41 -1.03 3.72 -16.98
C SER A 41 0.26 3.47 -17.76
N ASN A 42 0.63 4.42 -18.60
CA ASN A 42 1.91 4.47 -19.33
C ASN A 42 2.93 5.42 -18.66
N GLU A 43 2.60 5.95 -17.49
CA GLU A 43 3.46 6.89 -16.77
C GLU A 43 4.68 6.19 -16.19
N ASN A 44 5.81 6.89 -16.16
CA ASN A 44 7.06 6.37 -15.60
C ASN A 44 7.08 6.30 -14.08
N ILE A 45 6.26 7.13 -13.42
CA ILE A 45 6.09 7.20 -11.97
C ILE A 45 4.61 7.06 -11.68
N VAL A 46 4.28 6.17 -10.75
CA VAL A 46 2.91 5.93 -10.28
C VAL A 46 2.86 5.97 -8.77
N GLY A 47 1.70 6.32 -8.23
CA GLY A 47 1.49 6.32 -6.79
C GLY A 47 0.02 6.30 -6.43
N ILE A 48 -0.24 5.94 -5.19
CA ILE A 48 -1.57 5.96 -4.58
C ILE A 48 -1.53 6.82 -3.33
N GLU A 49 -2.44 7.75 -3.26
CA GLU A 49 -2.82 8.47 -2.05
C GLU A 49 -4.28 8.15 -1.72
N HIS A 50 -4.65 8.36 -0.47
CA HIS A 50 -6.03 8.15 -0.04
C HIS A 50 -6.75 9.49 0.00
N TYR A 51 -8.06 9.52 -0.29
CA TYR A 51 -8.87 10.77 -0.30
C TYR A 51 -8.79 11.60 1.00
N ARG A 52 -8.38 11.00 2.11
CA ARG A 52 -8.17 11.66 3.40
C ARG A 52 -6.72 11.73 3.84
N ARG A 53 -5.77 11.18 3.06
CA ARG A 53 -4.36 11.09 3.43
C ARG A 53 -3.52 11.39 2.22
N ASN A 54 -2.76 12.47 2.30
CA ASN A 54 -1.86 12.91 1.24
C ASN A 54 -0.45 13.01 1.79
N PHE A 55 0.55 12.65 1.01
CA PHE A 55 1.94 12.86 1.39
C PHE A 55 2.20 14.35 1.68
N PHE A 56 2.85 14.59 2.81
CA PHE A 56 3.10 15.93 3.32
C PHE A 56 4.59 16.09 3.64
N ASP A 57 5.19 17.10 3.04
CA ASP A 57 6.59 17.47 3.30
C ASP A 57 6.64 18.49 4.43
N ILE A 58 7.11 18.05 5.59
CA ILE A 58 7.23 18.89 6.77
C ILE A 58 8.26 20.01 6.62
N PHE A 59 9.24 19.87 5.72
CA PHE A 59 10.26 20.89 5.50
C PHE A 59 9.74 22.06 4.66
N THR A 60 8.86 21.79 3.70
CA THR A 60 8.19 22.84 2.91
C THR A 60 6.86 23.26 3.51
N ASN A 61 6.37 22.53 4.51
CA ASN A 61 5.05 22.70 5.13
C ASN A 61 3.91 22.65 4.11
N ASP A 62 4.02 21.77 3.13
CA ASP A 62 3.04 21.63 2.03
C ASP A 62 2.91 20.16 1.57
N LEU A 63 1.94 19.91 0.72
CA LEU A 63 1.79 18.60 0.07
C LEU A 63 3.02 18.28 -0.79
N LEU A 64 3.39 17.01 -0.82
CA LEU A 64 4.50 16.55 -1.61
C LEU A 64 4.27 16.84 -3.10
N ASN A 65 5.10 17.69 -3.68
CA ASN A 65 4.97 18.11 -5.07
C ASN A 65 5.81 17.25 -6.03
N GLU A 66 5.55 17.42 -7.33
CA GLU A 66 6.20 16.67 -8.39
C GLU A 66 7.74 16.79 -8.39
N ASN A 67 8.28 17.99 -8.18
CA ASN A 67 9.71 18.20 -8.15
C ASN A 67 10.37 17.44 -7.00
N ALA A 68 9.78 17.47 -5.82
CA ALA A 68 10.27 16.71 -4.67
C ALA A 68 10.20 15.20 -4.91
N ILE A 69 9.11 14.69 -5.50
CA ILE A 69 8.97 13.28 -5.89
C ILE A 69 10.11 12.88 -6.84
N GLN A 70 10.36 13.66 -7.89
CA GLN A 70 11.43 13.37 -8.84
C GLN A 70 12.81 13.38 -8.18
N ILE A 71 13.08 14.32 -7.28
CA ILE A 71 14.34 14.39 -6.53
C ILE A 71 14.50 13.14 -5.64
N TYR A 72 13.47 12.75 -4.91
CA TYR A 72 13.53 11.57 -4.05
C TYR A 72 13.72 10.29 -4.85
N LEU A 73 13.00 10.10 -5.95
CA LEU A 73 13.10 8.89 -6.78
C LEU A 73 14.40 8.77 -7.59
N LYS A 74 15.28 9.80 -7.57
CA LYS A 74 16.68 9.67 -8.04
C LYS A 74 17.56 8.89 -7.06
N LYS A 75 17.24 8.91 -5.75
CA LYS A 75 18.05 8.31 -4.67
C LYS A 75 17.38 7.11 -4.02
N TYR A 76 16.05 7.04 -4.09
CA TYR A 76 15.21 6.02 -3.47
C TYR A 76 14.38 5.33 -4.55
N ASP A 77 13.96 4.13 -4.26
CA ASP A 77 13.14 3.33 -5.16
C ASP A 77 11.66 3.57 -4.95
N VAL A 78 11.27 3.84 -3.70
CA VAL A 78 9.87 4.00 -3.26
C VAL A 78 9.78 5.13 -2.24
N ILE A 79 8.69 5.91 -2.31
CA ILE A 79 8.26 6.84 -1.27
C ILE A 79 7.07 6.19 -0.57
N MET A 80 7.12 6.11 0.77
CA MET A 80 6.05 5.56 1.62
C MET A 80 5.89 6.42 2.88
N THR A 81 4.85 6.15 3.64
CA THR A 81 4.70 6.72 4.98
C THR A 81 5.78 6.19 5.93
N TYR A 82 5.97 6.85 7.07
CA TYR A 82 6.78 6.27 8.14
C TYR A 82 6.18 4.95 8.61
N PRO A 83 7.02 3.93 8.88
CA PRO A 83 6.56 2.68 9.46
C PRO A 83 5.97 2.92 10.85
N ASN A 84 4.78 2.41 11.09
CA ASN A 84 4.16 2.48 12.39
C ASN A 84 4.60 1.29 13.25
N LYS A 85 5.36 1.58 14.32
CA LYS A 85 5.79 0.58 15.30
C LYS A 85 4.87 0.50 16.52
N ASP A 86 4.23 1.62 16.88
CA ASP A 86 3.52 1.76 18.15
C ASP A 86 2.05 1.38 18.07
N TYR A 87 1.48 1.35 16.87
CA TYR A 87 0.07 1.04 16.66
C TYR A 87 -0.23 -0.46 16.77
N ILE A 88 0.74 -1.30 16.42
CA ILE A 88 0.61 -2.76 16.46
C ILE A 88 1.12 -3.25 17.80
N LYS A 89 0.21 -3.49 18.73
CA LYS A 89 0.53 -4.03 20.07
C LYS A 89 0.96 -5.49 20.04
N LYS A 90 0.68 -6.18 18.96
CA LYS A 90 0.97 -7.58 18.67
C LYS A 90 1.78 -7.67 17.37
N ASN A 91 2.03 -8.87 16.86
CA ASN A 91 2.68 -9.01 15.55
C ASN A 91 1.72 -8.75 14.39
N LEU A 92 2.27 -8.61 13.17
CA LEU A 92 1.47 -8.35 11.97
C LEU A 92 0.50 -9.48 11.64
N LYS A 93 0.85 -10.73 11.97
CA LYS A 93 -0.02 -11.91 11.81
C LYS A 93 -1.32 -11.73 12.60
N GLU A 94 -1.18 -11.43 13.90
CA GLU A 94 -2.35 -11.26 14.78
C GLU A 94 -3.21 -10.07 14.35
N ASP A 95 -2.57 -8.97 13.91
CA ASP A 95 -3.28 -7.77 13.44
C ASP A 95 -4.05 -8.07 12.15
N LEU A 96 -3.42 -8.68 11.13
CA LEU A 96 -4.10 -9.04 9.88
C LEU A 96 -5.21 -10.08 10.12
N SER A 97 -5.00 -11.06 10.99
CA SER A 97 -5.98 -12.10 11.28
C SER A 97 -7.30 -11.57 11.85
N GLN A 98 -7.31 -10.38 12.47
CA GLN A 98 -8.55 -9.71 12.90
C GLN A 98 -9.41 -9.26 11.71
N HIS A 99 -8.81 -9.05 10.54
CA HIS A 99 -9.50 -8.58 9.33
C HIS A 99 -9.87 -9.72 8.37
N ILE A 100 -9.08 -10.80 8.34
CA ILE A 100 -9.25 -11.90 7.37
C ILE A 100 -9.45 -13.28 8.01
N THR A 101 -9.57 -13.34 9.32
CA THR A 101 -9.58 -14.55 10.16
C THR A 101 -8.23 -15.27 10.21
N GLU A 102 -8.02 -16.11 11.22
CA GLU A 102 -6.79 -16.93 11.32
C GLU A 102 -6.70 -17.96 10.20
N ILE A 103 -7.83 -18.56 9.83
CA ILE A 103 -7.89 -19.51 8.70
C ILE A 103 -7.52 -18.80 7.40
N GLY A 104 -8.05 -17.58 7.19
CA GLY A 104 -7.71 -16.77 6.02
C GLY A 104 -6.23 -16.41 5.96
N PHE A 105 -5.63 -16.08 7.10
CA PHE A 105 -4.19 -15.83 7.19
C PHE A 105 -3.37 -17.08 6.82
N ASN A 106 -3.70 -18.24 7.37
CA ASN A 106 -2.99 -19.48 7.08
C ASN A 106 -3.09 -19.84 5.59
N ILE A 107 -4.26 -19.70 4.97
CA ILE A 107 -4.44 -19.92 3.53
C ILE A 107 -3.66 -18.89 2.71
N LEU A 108 -3.57 -17.62 3.14
CA LEU A 108 -2.76 -16.59 2.49
C LEU A 108 -1.28 -17.00 2.44
N ILE A 109 -0.72 -17.41 3.58
CA ILE A 109 0.69 -17.80 3.67
C ILE A 109 0.97 -19.05 2.83
N GLU A 110 0.08 -20.05 2.85
CA GLU A 110 0.19 -21.23 2.00
C GLU A 110 0.07 -20.89 0.51
N SER A 111 -0.79 -19.93 0.16
CA SER A 111 -0.91 -19.45 -1.22
C SER A 111 0.37 -18.75 -1.71
N ILE A 112 1.07 -18.03 -0.83
CA ILE A 112 2.39 -17.48 -1.14
C ILE A 112 3.39 -18.61 -1.43
N ARG A 113 3.38 -19.69 -0.64
CA ARG A 113 4.23 -20.84 -0.90
C ARG A 113 3.94 -21.50 -2.23
N ASP A 114 2.67 -21.73 -2.53
CA ASP A 114 2.23 -22.43 -3.73
C ASP A 114 2.58 -21.67 -5.02
N LEU A 115 2.48 -20.34 -4.99
CA LEU A 115 2.71 -19.48 -6.16
C LEU A 115 4.17 -19.03 -6.31
N TYR A 116 4.86 -18.78 -5.19
CA TYR A 116 6.16 -18.09 -5.20
C TYR A 116 7.27 -18.87 -4.51
N GLY A 117 7.00 -20.10 -4.08
CA GLY A 117 7.98 -21.01 -3.53
C GLY A 117 8.30 -20.82 -2.05
N ASN A 118 9.11 -21.73 -1.55
CA ASN A 118 9.39 -21.83 -0.12
C ASN A 118 10.18 -20.62 0.44
N ASP A 119 11.07 -20.02 -0.35
CA ASP A 119 11.85 -18.86 0.08
C ASP A 119 10.94 -17.65 0.38
N SER A 120 9.94 -17.40 -0.47
CA SER A 120 8.94 -16.37 -0.23
C SER A 120 8.08 -16.71 0.98
N TYR A 121 7.66 -17.95 1.14
CA TYR A 121 6.89 -18.43 2.28
C TYR A 121 7.64 -18.16 3.61
N GLU A 122 8.87 -18.61 3.75
CA GLU A 122 9.65 -18.42 4.98
C GLU A 122 9.93 -16.95 5.26
N TRP A 123 10.18 -16.15 4.20
CA TRP A 123 10.38 -14.73 4.33
C TRP A 123 9.11 -14.03 4.87
N TYR A 124 7.94 -14.26 4.27
CA TYR A 124 6.68 -13.64 4.73
C TYR A 124 6.25 -14.15 6.10
N LYS A 125 6.46 -15.41 6.40
CA LYS A 125 6.22 -15.97 7.72
C LYS A 125 7.04 -15.23 8.79
N SER A 126 8.33 -15.01 8.54
CA SER A 126 9.20 -14.21 9.42
C SER A 126 8.76 -12.73 9.48
N TYR A 127 8.41 -12.14 8.33
CA TYR A 127 7.93 -10.77 8.27
C TYR A 127 6.66 -10.55 9.11
N PHE A 128 5.72 -11.47 9.07
CA PHE A 128 4.49 -11.38 9.83
C PHE A 128 4.66 -11.54 11.36
N GLU A 129 5.79 -12.06 11.82
CA GLU A 129 6.13 -12.04 13.27
C GLU A 129 6.66 -10.65 13.73
N THR A 130 6.95 -9.73 12.82
CA THR A 130 7.35 -8.36 13.18
C THR A 130 6.14 -7.49 13.55
N THR A 131 6.41 -6.28 14.06
CA THR A 131 5.38 -5.29 14.42
C THR A 131 5.39 -4.05 13.51
N THR A 132 6.13 -4.10 12.39
CA THR A 132 6.41 -2.91 11.60
C THR A 132 5.81 -3.01 10.19
N LYS A 133 4.91 -2.10 9.84
CA LYS A 133 4.39 -1.91 8.47
C LYS A 133 4.22 -0.44 8.16
N CYS A 134 4.23 -0.08 6.87
CA CYS A 134 3.65 1.18 6.38
C CYS A 134 2.18 0.95 6.07
N GLY A 135 1.30 1.82 6.55
CA GLY A 135 -0.14 1.63 6.41
C GLY A 135 -0.74 2.33 5.19
N PHE A 136 -2.02 2.03 4.95
CA PHE A 136 -2.95 2.75 4.06
C PHE A 136 -2.66 2.62 2.56
N ASN A 137 -1.83 1.70 2.11
CA ASN A 137 -1.45 1.56 0.71
C ASN A 137 -0.93 2.88 0.06
N LEU A 138 -0.38 3.80 0.89
CA LEU A 138 0.23 5.03 0.41
C LEU A 138 1.64 4.76 -0.10
N PHE A 139 1.87 4.98 -1.39
CA PHE A 139 3.19 4.86 -2.00
C PHE A 139 3.31 5.70 -3.27
N ILE A 140 4.54 6.04 -3.63
CA ILE A 140 4.92 6.57 -4.96
C ILE A 140 6.19 5.84 -5.37
N THR A 141 6.23 5.31 -6.60
CA THR A 141 7.38 4.55 -7.09
C THR A 141 7.48 4.59 -8.62
N LYS A 142 8.57 4.06 -9.17
CA LYS A 142 8.71 3.85 -10.60
C LYS A 142 7.75 2.77 -11.08
N LYS A 143 7.26 2.91 -12.29
CA LYS A 143 6.25 2.02 -12.88
C LYS A 143 6.73 0.56 -12.97
N ASP A 144 8.00 0.33 -13.26
CA ASP A 144 8.58 -1.02 -13.32
C ASP A 144 8.57 -1.74 -11.96
N ILE A 145 8.84 -1.01 -10.88
CA ILE A 145 8.75 -1.54 -9.51
C ILE A 145 7.30 -1.82 -9.14
N PHE A 146 6.40 -0.91 -9.48
CA PHE A 146 4.97 -1.10 -9.25
C PHE A 146 4.41 -2.31 -10.02
N ASN A 147 4.81 -2.48 -11.29
CA ASN A 147 4.39 -3.63 -12.08
C ASN A 147 4.79 -4.95 -11.43
N LYS A 148 6.02 -5.07 -10.90
CA LYS A 148 6.47 -6.27 -10.16
C LYS A 148 5.56 -6.57 -8.96
N TYR A 149 5.15 -5.53 -8.21
CA TYR A 149 4.20 -5.71 -7.12
C TYR A 149 2.82 -6.16 -7.62
N ALA A 150 2.29 -5.52 -8.65
CA ALA A 150 0.97 -5.83 -9.19
C ALA A 150 0.92 -7.25 -9.78
N GLU A 151 1.95 -7.65 -10.53
CA GLU A 151 2.12 -9.00 -11.11
C GLU A 151 2.27 -10.07 -10.04
N TRP A 152 2.75 -9.72 -8.87
CA TRP A 152 2.83 -10.60 -7.72
C TRP A 152 1.51 -10.60 -6.90
N PHE A 153 0.94 -9.43 -6.64
CA PHE A 153 -0.21 -9.26 -5.73
C PHE A 153 -1.53 -9.79 -6.33
N PHE A 154 -1.87 -9.41 -7.56
CA PHE A 154 -3.18 -9.76 -8.12
C PHE A 154 -3.37 -11.27 -8.37
N PRO A 155 -2.40 -12.02 -8.91
CA PRO A 155 -2.51 -13.48 -8.98
C PRO A 155 -2.65 -14.16 -7.61
N LEU A 156 -1.99 -13.62 -6.56
CA LEU A 156 -2.15 -14.10 -5.20
C LEU A 156 -3.59 -13.92 -4.70
N MET A 157 -4.20 -12.75 -4.95
CA MET A 157 -5.59 -12.50 -4.58
C MET A 157 -6.56 -13.39 -5.36
N ASP A 158 -6.31 -13.63 -6.63
CA ASP A 158 -7.12 -14.55 -7.45
C ASP A 158 -7.01 -16.00 -6.93
N ASN A 159 -5.83 -16.47 -6.57
CA ASN A 159 -5.64 -17.76 -5.94
C ASN A 159 -6.38 -17.87 -4.60
N LEU A 160 -6.30 -16.81 -3.79
CA LEU A 160 -6.95 -16.78 -2.48
C LEU A 160 -8.49 -16.83 -2.59
N LYS A 161 -9.07 -16.14 -3.57
CA LYS A 161 -10.52 -16.20 -3.87
C LYS A 161 -11.02 -17.62 -4.19
N LEU A 162 -10.19 -18.44 -4.82
CA LEU A 162 -10.54 -19.82 -5.15
C LEU A 162 -10.52 -20.75 -3.93
N LYS A 163 -9.78 -20.38 -2.89
CA LYS A 163 -9.57 -21.23 -1.70
C LYS A 163 -10.48 -20.89 -0.53
N ILE A 164 -10.88 -19.64 -0.39
CA ILE A 164 -11.65 -19.18 0.78
C ILE A 164 -12.51 -17.96 0.45
N ASN A 165 -13.71 -17.92 1.04
CA ASN A 165 -14.55 -16.73 1.06
C ASN A 165 -14.17 -15.86 2.27
N LEU A 166 -13.58 -14.71 2.01
CA LEU A 166 -13.12 -13.77 3.04
C LEU A 166 -14.15 -12.65 3.31
N PRO A 167 -14.09 -11.99 4.47
CA PRO A 167 -14.90 -10.81 4.76
C PRO A 167 -14.69 -9.69 3.74
N LYS A 168 -15.64 -8.76 3.64
CA LYS A 168 -15.50 -7.54 2.84
C LYS A 168 -14.24 -6.78 3.22
N ARG A 169 -13.62 -6.10 2.25
CA ARG A 169 -12.40 -5.31 2.36
C ARG A 169 -11.11 -6.12 2.63
N SER A 170 -11.18 -7.45 2.67
CA SER A 170 -10.03 -8.30 3.02
C SER A 170 -8.83 -8.06 2.12
N PHE A 171 -9.01 -7.90 0.81
CA PHE A 171 -7.88 -7.71 -0.11
C PHE A 171 -7.25 -6.31 0.03
N GLY A 172 -8.05 -5.29 0.38
CA GLY A 172 -7.52 -3.98 0.77
C GLY A 172 -6.63 -4.09 2.00
N TYR A 173 -7.11 -4.76 3.05
CA TYR A 173 -6.29 -5.01 4.25
C TYR A 173 -5.04 -5.83 3.94
N ILE A 174 -5.17 -6.95 3.22
CA ILE A 174 -4.03 -7.79 2.84
C ILE A 174 -2.98 -6.94 2.09
N SER A 175 -3.40 -6.08 1.16
CA SER A 175 -2.48 -5.20 0.44
C SER A 175 -1.71 -4.25 1.36
N GLU A 176 -2.35 -3.65 2.37
CA GLU A 176 -1.68 -2.78 3.34
C GLU A 176 -0.54 -3.49 4.10
N PHE A 177 -0.68 -4.79 4.36
CA PHE A 177 0.36 -5.57 5.02
C PHE A 177 1.43 -6.04 4.04
N LEU A 178 1.03 -6.49 2.86
CA LEU A 178 1.95 -7.09 1.89
C LEU A 178 2.80 -6.06 1.13
N LEU A 179 2.29 -4.86 0.86
CA LEU A 179 2.98 -3.85 0.06
C LEU A 179 4.35 -3.47 0.65
N TYR A 180 4.39 -3.14 1.93
CA TYR A 180 5.64 -2.83 2.62
C TYR A 180 6.55 -4.06 2.69
N GLY A 181 5.99 -5.22 3.00
CA GLY A 181 6.70 -6.49 3.01
C GLY A 181 7.37 -6.78 1.68
N PHE A 182 6.65 -6.63 0.57
CA PHE A 182 7.17 -6.86 -0.78
C PHE A 182 8.38 -5.96 -1.09
N PHE A 183 8.29 -4.67 -0.79
CA PHE A 183 9.41 -3.75 -1.02
C PHE A 183 10.62 -4.08 -0.13
N LYS A 184 10.37 -4.54 1.11
CA LYS A 184 11.44 -4.99 2.01
C LYS A 184 12.09 -6.29 1.53
N GLN A 185 11.32 -7.23 1.01
CA GLN A 185 11.85 -8.48 0.44
C GLN A 185 12.78 -8.20 -0.74
N LEU A 186 12.44 -7.23 -1.58
CA LEU A 186 13.27 -6.79 -2.70
C LEU A 186 14.43 -5.86 -2.28
N GLN A 187 14.60 -5.60 -0.98
CA GLN A 187 15.64 -4.72 -0.43
C GLN A 187 15.65 -3.30 -1.04
N LEU A 188 14.48 -2.78 -1.43
CA LEU A 188 14.36 -1.47 -2.04
C LEU A 188 14.68 -0.36 -1.04
N LYS A 189 15.27 0.73 -1.54
CA LYS A 189 15.53 1.94 -0.74
C LYS A 189 14.24 2.74 -0.60
N ILE A 190 13.69 2.81 0.61
CA ILE A 190 12.43 3.48 0.91
C ILE A 190 12.73 4.88 1.48
N LYS A 191 12.13 5.91 0.88
CA LYS A 191 12.03 7.25 1.46
C LYS A 191 10.75 7.34 2.28
N ASN A 192 10.88 7.54 3.58
CA ASN A 192 9.72 7.76 4.42
C ASN A 192 9.36 9.24 4.47
N ILE A 193 8.07 9.56 4.36
CA ILE A 193 7.51 10.91 4.38
C ILE A 193 6.24 10.89 5.24
N SER A 194 5.99 12.01 5.91
CA SER A 194 4.76 12.23 6.66
C SER A 194 3.54 12.28 5.75
N PHE A 195 2.36 12.15 6.31
CA PHE A 195 1.13 12.41 5.57
C PHE A 195 0.20 13.33 6.34
N LEU A 196 -0.51 14.16 5.60
CA LEU A 196 -1.58 14.99 6.09
C LEU A 196 -2.86 14.17 6.13
N PHE A 197 -3.46 14.03 7.31
CA PHE A 197 -4.79 13.46 7.46
C PHE A 197 -5.83 14.58 7.48
N ASN A 198 -6.80 14.53 6.58
CA ASN A 198 -7.89 15.48 6.50
C ASN A 198 -9.22 14.76 6.71
N PHE A 199 -9.93 15.08 7.78
CA PHE A 199 -11.22 14.49 8.11
C PHE A 199 -12.16 15.56 8.65
N ASN A 200 -13.30 15.77 7.99
CA ASN A 200 -14.33 16.74 8.37
C ASN A 200 -13.76 18.17 8.63
N GLY A 201 -12.81 18.63 7.82
CA GLY A 201 -12.20 19.94 7.97
C GLY A 201 -11.06 20.02 9.00
N HIS A 202 -10.85 18.97 9.79
CA HIS A 202 -9.71 18.87 10.70
C HIS A 202 -8.49 18.31 9.97
N ARG A 203 -7.38 19.04 10.03
CA ARG A 203 -6.10 18.65 9.45
C ARG A 203 -5.15 18.21 10.56
N ARG A 204 -4.53 17.04 10.39
CA ARG A 204 -3.51 16.54 11.31
C ARG A 204 -2.35 15.96 10.51
N ILE A 205 -1.15 16.47 10.78
CA ILE A 205 0.07 15.87 10.24
C ILE A 205 0.39 14.62 11.06
N ASN A 206 0.55 13.51 10.38
CA ASN A 206 0.94 12.26 10.99
C ASN A 206 2.42 11.98 10.67
N THR A 207 3.22 11.97 11.71
CA THR A 207 4.66 11.83 11.67
C THR A 207 5.11 10.51 12.30
N TRP A 208 4.32 9.45 12.19
CA TRP A 208 4.60 8.18 12.83
C TRP A 208 6.10 7.83 12.79
N GLY A 209 6.69 7.69 13.97
CA GLY A 209 8.11 7.34 14.13
C GLY A 209 9.12 8.46 13.84
N MET A 210 8.69 9.71 13.60
CA MET A 210 9.58 10.87 13.71
C MET A 210 9.49 11.46 15.13
N GLU A 211 10.62 11.57 15.79
CA GLU A 211 10.77 12.56 16.87
C GLU A 211 10.84 13.93 16.19
N ILE A 212 9.79 14.71 16.31
CA ILE A 212 9.83 16.14 15.95
C ILE A 212 10.35 16.84 17.20
N GLU A 213 11.54 17.39 17.12
CA GLU A 213 11.93 18.43 18.08
C GLU A 213 10.90 19.55 18.01
N GLU A 214 10.33 19.95 19.15
CA GLU A 214 9.22 20.93 19.29
C GLU A 214 9.47 22.30 18.66
N ASN A 215 10.61 22.50 18.00
CA ASN A 215 11.05 23.78 17.42
C ASN A 215 10.58 24.05 15.98
N TYR A 216 9.74 23.19 15.38
CA TYR A 216 9.30 23.29 13.98
C TYR A 216 7.77 23.33 13.79
N ILE A 217 7.00 23.77 14.82
CA ILE A 217 5.56 24.02 14.70
C ILE A 217 5.31 25.53 14.73
#